data_9025a988b4dd9d57bcc7390e1fd2f2c8
#
_entry.id   9025a988b4dd9d57bcc7390e1fd2f2c8
#
_cell.length_a   1.000
_cell.length_b   1.000
_cell.length_c   1.000
_cell.angle_alpha   90.00
_cell.angle_beta   90.00
_cell.angle_gamma   90.00
#
_symmetry.space_group_name_H-M   'P 1'
#
loop_
_entity.id
_entity.type
_entity.pdbx_description
1 polymer ?
#
loop_
_entity_poly.entity_id
_entity_poly.type
_entity_poly.pdbx_seq_one_letter_code
_entity_poly.pdbx_strand_id
1 'polypeptide(L)'
;MTYYGGGFGFGGGGVYLSNGYGGAGGGGWYGGSGNVPDSSGDDDRGGGGGSGYVYTSSTAANYPSGCLLSSTYYLSDASTVAGSASFTSPTGTAETGHTGSGYARITYVS
;
A
#
# COMPACT_ATOMS: atom_id res chain seq x y z
N MET A 1 17.90 14.79 9.08
CA MET A 1 16.55 15.01 8.52
C MET A 1 15.75 13.73 8.70
N THR A 2 14.61 13.81 9.35
CA THR A 2 13.78 12.66 9.64
C THR A 2 12.67 12.59 8.61
N TYR A 3 12.62 11.52 7.84
CA TYR A 3 11.62 11.35 6.82
C TYR A 3 10.44 10.55 7.38
N TYR A 4 9.39 11.27 7.74
CA TYR A 4 8.13 10.66 8.14
C TYR A 4 7.21 10.46 6.93
N GLY A 5 7.48 11.15 5.83
CA GLY A 5 6.71 11.06 4.60
C GLY A 5 6.93 9.74 3.88
N GLY A 6 5.86 9.15 3.39
CA GLY A 6 5.94 8.09 2.39
C GLY A 6 6.20 8.66 1.01
N GLY A 7 6.53 7.81 0.06
CA GLY A 7 6.79 8.17 -1.33
C GLY A 7 6.42 7.03 -2.26
N PHE A 8 6.75 7.19 -3.53
CA PHE A 8 6.50 6.17 -4.52
C PHE A 8 7.26 4.88 -4.19
N GLY A 9 6.51 3.82 -3.90
CA GLY A 9 7.05 2.50 -3.60
C GLY A 9 7.52 2.27 -2.17
N PHE A 10 7.37 3.24 -1.26
CA PHE A 10 7.79 3.05 0.14
C PHE A 10 6.92 3.82 1.14
N GLY A 11 6.76 3.25 2.33
CA GLY A 11 6.14 3.91 3.48
C GLY A 11 7.13 4.75 4.28
N GLY A 12 6.64 5.78 4.95
CA GLY A 12 7.44 6.63 5.82
C GLY A 12 7.86 5.92 7.11
N GLY A 13 8.99 6.31 7.66
CA GLY A 13 9.52 5.75 8.90
C GLY A 13 8.74 6.21 10.14
N GLY A 14 8.57 5.32 11.10
CA GLY A 14 8.11 5.67 12.45
C GLY A 14 9.26 6.22 13.29
N VAL A 15 8.93 6.94 14.35
CA VAL A 15 9.91 7.61 15.21
C VAL A 15 9.66 7.29 16.66
N TYR A 16 10.75 7.12 17.38
CA TYR A 16 10.73 7.05 18.84
C TYR A 16 11.21 8.39 19.42
N LEU A 17 10.41 8.97 20.30
CA LEU A 17 10.77 10.15 21.06
C LEU A 17 10.41 9.93 22.53
N SER A 18 11.36 10.16 23.42
CA SER A 18 11.15 10.01 24.87
C SER A 18 10.59 8.63 25.24
N ASN A 19 9.32 8.52 25.52
CA ASN A 19 8.63 7.28 25.88
C ASN A 19 7.52 6.88 24.89
N GLY A 20 7.38 7.60 23.77
CA GLY A 20 6.33 7.34 22.79
C GLY A 20 6.89 6.82 21.48
N TYR A 21 6.08 6.04 20.77
CA TYR A 21 6.40 5.49 19.47
C TYR A 21 5.47 6.03 18.39
N GLY A 22 6.06 6.48 17.27
CA GLY A 22 5.28 6.77 16.07
C GLY A 22 5.28 5.55 15.16
N GLY A 23 4.12 5.14 14.68
CA GLY A 23 3.99 4.04 13.74
C GLY A 23 4.57 4.38 12.37
N ALA A 24 5.12 3.39 11.70
CA ALA A 24 5.57 3.53 10.32
C ALA A 24 4.37 3.59 9.35
N GLY A 25 4.54 4.25 8.23
CA GLY A 25 3.56 4.29 7.15
C GLY A 25 3.49 2.98 6.39
N GLY A 26 2.31 2.62 5.90
CA GLY A 26 2.12 1.46 5.03
C GLY A 26 2.73 1.69 3.65
N GLY A 27 3.18 0.60 3.02
CA GLY A 27 3.62 0.63 1.63
C GLY A 27 2.46 0.74 0.65
N GLY A 28 2.76 0.86 -0.65
CA GLY A 28 1.77 0.95 -1.71
C GLY A 28 2.35 1.62 -2.94
N TRP A 29 1.49 2.00 -3.88
CA TRP A 29 1.89 2.81 -5.04
C TRP A 29 2.54 4.11 -4.57
N TYR A 30 1.85 4.85 -3.69
CA TYR A 30 2.48 5.84 -2.82
C TYR A 30 2.29 5.38 -1.38
N GLY A 31 3.36 5.33 -0.62
CA GLY A 31 3.33 4.94 0.78
C GLY A 31 2.71 6.02 1.66
N GLY A 32 2.11 5.59 2.74
CA GLY A 32 1.61 6.48 3.79
C GLY A 32 2.73 7.08 4.62
N SER A 33 2.44 8.17 5.31
CA SER A 33 3.40 8.79 6.22
C SER A 33 3.53 7.98 7.51
N GLY A 34 4.71 7.96 8.06
CA GLY A 34 4.92 7.61 9.45
C GLY A 34 4.44 8.75 10.36
N ASN A 35 4.44 8.50 11.63
CA ASN A 35 4.03 9.51 12.62
C ASN A 35 5.11 9.73 13.68
N VAL A 36 4.98 10.87 14.35
CA VAL A 36 5.84 11.26 15.46
C VAL A 36 4.96 11.32 16.71
N PRO A 37 5.36 10.71 17.85
CA PRO A 37 4.65 10.91 19.08
C PRO A 37 4.65 12.40 19.46
N ASP A 38 3.72 12.82 20.28
CA ASP A 38 3.71 14.20 20.70
C ASP A 38 4.93 14.55 21.59
N SER A 39 5.09 15.82 21.91
CA SER A 39 6.25 16.29 22.69
C SER A 39 6.24 15.82 24.14
N SER A 40 5.11 15.32 24.65
CA SER A 40 5.02 14.74 26.00
C SER A 40 5.51 13.29 26.04
N GLY A 41 5.55 12.62 24.87
CA GLY A 41 6.06 11.26 24.74
C GLY A 41 5.16 10.17 25.30
N ASP A 42 3.93 10.50 25.69
CA ASP A 42 3.03 9.53 26.29
C ASP A 42 2.01 8.94 25.31
N ASP A 43 1.93 9.48 24.09
CA ASP A 43 0.95 9.06 23.10
C ASP A 43 1.62 8.32 21.91
N ASP A 44 1.34 7.04 21.81
CA ASP A 44 1.66 6.27 20.62
C ASP A 44 0.71 6.66 19.47
N ARG A 45 1.27 6.88 18.28
CA ARG A 45 0.50 7.29 17.10
C ARG A 45 0.71 6.34 15.96
N GLY A 46 -0.40 5.94 15.31
CA GLY A 46 -0.36 5.06 14.15
C GLY A 46 0.19 5.75 12.91
N GLY A 47 0.76 4.97 12.02
CA GLY A 47 1.14 5.44 10.69
C GLY A 47 -0.04 5.47 9.72
N GLY A 48 0.10 6.21 8.62
CA GLY A 48 -0.86 6.27 7.53
C GLY A 48 -0.82 5.06 6.61
N GLY A 49 -1.96 4.73 6.01
CA GLY A 49 -2.01 3.70 4.96
C GLY A 49 -1.44 4.20 3.64
N GLY A 50 -0.98 3.28 2.81
CA GLY A 50 -0.55 3.58 1.45
C GLY A 50 -1.69 3.50 0.44
N SER A 51 -1.46 4.01 -0.76
CA SER A 51 -2.41 3.98 -1.86
C SER A 51 -2.25 2.74 -2.73
N GLY A 52 -3.35 2.31 -3.38
CA GLY A 52 -3.33 1.31 -4.43
C GLY A 52 -3.26 1.95 -5.82
N TYR A 53 -2.84 1.16 -6.78
CA TYR A 53 -2.87 1.54 -8.20
C TYR A 53 -3.31 0.34 -9.04
N VAL A 54 -4.26 0.58 -9.93
CA VAL A 54 -4.71 -0.42 -10.88
C VAL A 54 -4.40 0.05 -12.29
N TYR A 55 -3.68 -0.76 -13.03
CA TYR A 55 -3.22 -0.45 -14.39
C TYR A 55 -4.29 -0.80 -15.42
N THR A 56 -5.13 0.17 -15.71
CA THR A 56 -6.26 0.05 -16.66
C THR A 56 -6.08 0.98 -17.86
N SER A 57 -6.99 0.92 -18.82
CA SER A 57 -6.98 1.83 -19.97
C SER A 57 -7.00 3.32 -19.59
N SER A 58 -7.65 3.68 -18.49
CA SER A 58 -7.74 5.06 -18.02
C SER A 58 -6.49 5.52 -17.23
N THR A 59 -5.74 4.59 -16.65
CA THR A 59 -4.55 4.90 -15.83
C THR A 59 -3.24 4.57 -16.51
N ALA A 60 -3.26 3.85 -17.64
CA ALA A 60 -2.07 3.32 -18.29
C ALA A 60 -1.03 4.36 -18.74
N ALA A 61 -1.44 5.62 -18.88
CA ALA A 61 -0.53 6.72 -19.22
C ALA A 61 -0.12 7.56 -17.99
N ASN A 62 -0.69 7.30 -16.82
CA ASN A 62 -0.54 8.12 -15.61
C ASN A 62 0.27 7.40 -14.54
N TYR A 63 1.55 7.26 -14.76
CA TYR A 63 2.46 6.67 -13.78
C TYR A 63 3.74 7.51 -13.67
N PRO A 64 4.44 7.47 -12.52
CA PRO A 64 5.66 8.25 -12.33
C PRO A 64 6.76 7.88 -13.33
N SER A 65 7.58 8.84 -13.70
CA SER A 65 8.75 8.58 -14.54
C SER A 65 9.68 7.58 -13.89
N GLY A 66 10.30 6.72 -14.68
CA GLY A 66 11.16 5.64 -14.18
C GLY A 66 10.46 4.30 -14.01
N CYS A 67 9.12 4.24 -14.09
CA CYS A 67 8.41 2.97 -14.16
C CYS A 67 8.59 2.33 -15.54
N LEU A 68 8.85 1.03 -15.57
CA LEU A 68 8.97 0.26 -16.81
C LEU A 68 7.60 -0.32 -17.20
N LEU A 69 6.61 0.56 -17.38
CA LEU A 69 5.27 0.21 -17.81
C LEU A 69 5.06 0.64 -19.26
N SER A 70 4.08 0.02 -19.91
CA SER A 70 3.69 0.35 -21.27
C SER A 70 2.23 0.73 -21.34
N SER A 71 1.91 1.89 -21.89
CA SER A 71 0.52 2.32 -22.07
C SER A 71 -0.23 1.49 -23.13
N THR A 72 0.46 0.62 -23.86
CA THR A 72 -0.15 -0.27 -24.84
C THR A 72 -0.82 -1.49 -24.21
N TYR A 73 -0.31 -1.97 -23.07
CA TYR A 73 -0.80 -3.16 -22.39
C TYR A 73 -1.33 -2.77 -21.00
N TYR A 74 -2.55 -3.11 -20.70
CA TYR A 74 -3.22 -2.77 -19.44
C TYR A 74 -4.21 -3.88 -19.06
N LEU A 75 -4.68 -3.83 -17.83
CA LEU A 75 -5.68 -4.77 -17.33
C LEU A 75 -7.06 -4.40 -17.84
N SER A 76 -7.81 -5.38 -18.35
CA SER A 76 -9.24 -5.27 -18.60
C SER A 76 -10.03 -5.90 -17.45
N ASP A 77 -11.24 -5.42 -17.22
CA ASP A 77 -12.13 -5.91 -16.16
C ASP A 77 -11.49 -5.91 -14.76
N ALA A 78 -10.56 -4.98 -14.54
CA ALA A 78 -9.87 -4.86 -13.27
C ALA A 78 -10.80 -4.34 -12.18
N SER A 79 -10.64 -4.86 -10.98
CA SER A 79 -11.38 -4.41 -9.81
C SER A 79 -10.50 -4.41 -8.58
N THR A 80 -10.88 -3.61 -7.60
CA THR A 80 -10.26 -3.59 -6.28
C THR A 80 -11.32 -3.93 -5.24
N VAL A 81 -10.88 -4.54 -4.15
CA VAL A 81 -11.77 -4.95 -3.06
C VAL A 81 -11.26 -4.34 -1.77
N ALA A 82 -12.17 -3.70 -1.02
CA ALA A 82 -11.82 -3.17 0.31
C ALA A 82 -11.41 -4.30 1.25
N GLY A 83 -10.48 -4.04 2.16
CA GLY A 83 -9.99 -5.04 3.10
C GLY A 83 -11.06 -5.60 4.04
N SER A 84 -12.18 -4.91 4.21
CA SER A 84 -13.34 -5.35 4.99
C SER A 84 -14.35 -6.18 4.19
N ALA A 85 -14.20 -6.26 2.87
CA ALA A 85 -15.10 -7.01 2.01
C ALA A 85 -14.60 -8.45 1.78
N SER A 86 -15.54 -9.36 1.49
CA SER A 86 -15.20 -10.72 1.11
C SER A 86 -14.70 -10.78 -0.34
N PHE A 87 -13.70 -11.58 -0.59
CA PHE A 87 -13.18 -11.81 -1.95
C PHE A 87 -12.71 -13.26 -2.09
N THR A 88 -12.54 -13.68 -3.35
CA THR A 88 -12.01 -15.01 -3.64
C THR A 88 -10.48 -14.95 -3.64
N SER A 89 -9.85 -15.74 -2.76
CA SER A 89 -8.41 -15.81 -2.64
C SER A 89 -7.75 -16.46 -3.87
N PRO A 90 -6.44 -16.31 -4.07
CA PRO A 90 -5.70 -17.02 -5.12
C PRO A 90 -5.82 -18.55 -5.07
N THR A 91 -6.16 -19.11 -3.92
CA THR A 91 -6.40 -20.56 -3.76
C THR A 91 -7.84 -20.97 -4.07
N GLY A 92 -8.74 -20.02 -4.36
CA GLY A 92 -10.11 -20.28 -4.74
C GLY A 92 -11.12 -20.28 -3.59
N THR A 93 -10.70 -19.98 -2.36
CA THR A 93 -11.58 -19.88 -1.20
C THR A 93 -12.00 -18.45 -0.91
N ALA A 94 -13.23 -18.24 -0.43
CA ALA A 94 -13.67 -16.93 0.01
C ALA A 94 -13.00 -16.56 1.34
N GLU A 95 -12.54 -15.32 1.43
CA GLU A 95 -12.00 -14.78 2.69
C GLU A 95 -12.26 -13.28 2.81
N THR A 96 -12.19 -12.76 4.03
CA THR A 96 -12.30 -11.33 4.32
C THR A 96 -11.01 -10.89 5.01
N GLY A 97 -10.26 -9.99 4.36
CA GLY A 97 -8.91 -9.69 4.78
C GLY A 97 -7.98 -10.89 4.60
N HIS A 98 -6.74 -10.74 5.02
CA HIS A 98 -5.77 -11.83 4.97
C HIS A 98 -4.77 -11.67 6.11
N THR A 99 -4.45 -12.77 6.80
CA THR A 99 -3.45 -12.80 7.85
C THR A 99 -2.25 -13.62 7.38
N GLY A 100 -1.06 -13.28 7.86
CA GLY A 100 0.18 -13.92 7.46
C GLY A 100 0.80 -13.26 6.23
N SER A 101 1.58 -14.03 5.48
CA SER A 101 2.26 -13.52 4.29
C SER A 101 1.29 -13.19 3.16
N GLY A 102 1.59 -12.15 2.40
CA GLY A 102 0.86 -11.84 1.18
C GLY A 102 1.06 -12.93 0.12
N TYR A 103 0.13 -13.01 -0.83
CA TYR A 103 0.21 -13.98 -1.92
C TYR A 103 -0.43 -13.42 -3.19
N ALA A 104 -0.04 -13.97 -4.33
CA ALA A 104 -0.57 -13.60 -5.63
C ALA A 104 -0.69 -14.83 -6.51
N ARG A 105 -1.59 -14.77 -7.48
CA ARG A 105 -1.74 -15.80 -8.49
C ARG A 105 -1.79 -15.17 -9.86
N ILE A 106 -0.98 -15.69 -10.78
CA ILE A 106 -1.02 -15.34 -12.20
C ILE A 106 -1.38 -16.60 -12.96
N THR A 107 -2.43 -16.54 -13.78
CA THR A 107 -2.87 -17.66 -14.61
C THR A 107 -2.81 -17.25 -16.07
N TYR A 108 -2.09 -18.03 -16.88
CA TYR A 108 -2.08 -17.85 -18.33
C TYR A 108 -3.39 -18.36 -18.92
N VAL A 109 -3.98 -17.56 -19.79
CA VAL A 109 -5.19 -17.92 -20.53
C VAL A 109 -4.87 -17.78 -22.01
N SER A 110 -5.07 -18.86 -22.73
CA SER A 110 -4.85 -18.90 -24.17
C SER A 110 -6.05 -18.42 -24.97
#